data_38d27e4c0a664e571e42ba10f3864c25
#
_entry.id   38d27e4c0a664e571e42ba10f3864c25
#
_cell.length_a   1.000
_cell.length_b   1.000
_cell.length_c   1.000
_cell.angle_alpha   90.00
_cell.angle_beta   90.00
_cell.angle_gamma   90.00
#
_symmetry.space_group_name_H-M   'P 1'
#
loop_
_entity.id
_entity.type
_entity.pdbx_description
1 polymer ?
#
loop_
_entity_poly.entity_id
_entity_poly.type
_entity_poly.pdbx_seq_one_letter_code
_entity_poly.pdbx_strand_id
1 'polypeptide(L)'
;MEDFIMKYLSRSLHKDKIKVHLGDAMEIIPRLDETFDMVFIDADKRLYSEYYDLVFPMVRPGGLILADNTLWDGKVVEEVHPSDKQTKGILVFNEKVKQDDRVEKVILFT
;
A
#
# COMPACT_ATOMS: atom_id res chain seq x y z
N MET A 1 7.57 -8.73 18.28
CA MET A 1 6.59 -8.68 17.19
C MET A 1 6.62 -9.92 16.30
N GLU A 2 7.80 -10.36 15.90
CA GLU A 2 7.96 -11.57 15.08
C GLU A 2 7.38 -12.82 15.74
N ASP A 3 7.73 -13.09 17.00
CA ASP A 3 7.25 -14.26 17.73
C ASP A 3 5.72 -14.23 17.87
N PHE A 4 5.15 -13.05 18.07
CA PHE A 4 3.71 -12.87 18.18
C PHE A 4 3.01 -13.20 16.85
N ILE A 5 3.56 -12.71 15.74
CA ILE A 5 3.01 -12.98 14.40
C ILE A 5 3.08 -14.47 14.09
N MET A 6 4.23 -15.09 14.31
CA MET A 6 4.44 -16.51 14.02
C MET A 6 3.56 -17.39 14.89
N LYS A 7 3.32 -17.01 16.14
CA LYS A 7 2.44 -17.74 17.04
C LYS A 7 1.01 -17.82 16.49
N TYR A 8 0.47 -16.70 15.99
CA TYR A 8 -0.87 -16.68 15.43
C TYR A 8 -0.95 -17.36 14.06
N LEU A 9 0.07 -17.19 13.23
CA LEU A 9 0.11 -17.86 11.93
C LEU A 9 0.14 -19.37 12.06
N SER A 10 0.88 -19.91 13.03
CA SER A 10 0.94 -21.35 13.25
C SER A 10 -0.40 -21.97 13.65
N ARG A 11 -1.33 -21.15 14.15
CA ARG A 11 -2.68 -21.56 14.52
C ARG A 11 -3.70 -21.38 13.42
N SER A 12 -3.32 -20.71 12.32
CA SER A 12 -4.22 -20.45 11.20
C SER A 12 -4.39 -21.70 10.34
N LEU A 13 -5.62 -21.94 9.87
CA LEU A 13 -5.88 -22.98 8.88
C LEU A 13 -5.23 -22.67 7.53
N HIS A 14 -4.85 -21.42 7.32
CA HIS A 14 -4.27 -20.93 6.07
C HIS A 14 -2.78 -20.65 6.17
N LYS A 15 -2.10 -21.18 7.21
CA LYS A 15 -0.67 -20.90 7.47
C LYS A 15 0.21 -21.18 6.26
N ASP A 16 -0.13 -22.19 5.45
CA ASP A 16 0.65 -22.59 4.28
C ASP A 16 0.49 -21.61 3.10
N LYS A 17 -0.52 -20.74 3.18
CA LYS A 17 -0.82 -19.74 2.15
C LYS A 17 -0.34 -18.34 2.53
N ILE A 18 0.23 -18.19 3.73
CA ILE A 18 0.66 -16.89 4.26
C ILE A 18 2.17 -16.93 4.42
N LYS A 19 2.84 -15.96 3.80
CA LYS A 19 4.29 -15.74 3.98
C LYS A 19 4.50 -14.39 4.61
N VAL A 20 5.28 -14.34 5.68
CA VAL A 20 5.62 -13.09 6.37
C VAL A 20 7.07 -12.75 6.06
N HIS A 21 7.29 -11.52 5.61
CA HIS A 21 8.62 -10.97 5.38
C HIS A 21 8.84 -9.83 6.37
N LEU A 22 9.95 -9.88 7.09
CA LEU A 22 10.30 -8.85 8.08
C LEU A 22 11.47 -8.04 7.54
N GLY A 23 11.35 -6.72 7.65
CA GLY A 23 12.37 -5.79 7.18
C GLY A 23 11.76 -4.62 6.44
N ASP A 24 12.61 -3.91 5.69
CA ASP A 24 12.16 -2.78 4.88
C ASP A 24 11.46 -3.27 3.62
N ALA A 25 10.18 -2.95 3.50
CA ALA A 25 9.38 -3.34 2.34
C ALA A 25 9.96 -2.82 1.03
N MET A 26 10.57 -1.63 1.03
CA MET A 26 11.19 -1.06 -0.18
C MET A 26 12.36 -1.93 -0.68
N GLU A 27 13.00 -2.69 0.21
CA GLU A 27 14.07 -3.60 -0.15
C GLU A 27 13.54 -5.00 -0.49
N ILE A 28 12.50 -5.44 0.22
CA ILE A 28 11.96 -6.80 0.08
C ILE A 28 11.13 -6.96 -1.17
N ILE A 29 10.24 -6.00 -1.45
CA ILE A 29 9.29 -6.10 -2.56
C ILE A 29 9.97 -6.34 -3.91
N PRO A 30 11.06 -5.63 -4.28
CA PRO A 30 11.73 -5.88 -5.57
C PRO A 30 12.31 -7.29 -5.71
N ARG A 31 12.50 -7.99 -4.60
CA ARG A 31 13.05 -9.35 -4.58
C ARG A 31 11.97 -10.42 -4.69
N LEU A 32 10.69 -10.03 -4.57
CA LEU A 32 9.59 -10.96 -4.77
C LEU A 32 9.42 -11.19 -6.27
N ASP A 33 9.64 -12.42 -6.70
CA ASP A 33 9.46 -12.80 -8.10
C ASP A 33 8.08 -13.40 -8.30
N GLU A 34 7.05 -12.56 -8.10
CA GLU A 34 5.66 -12.98 -8.12
C GLU A 34 4.80 -11.95 -8.83
N THR A 35 3.68 -12.41 -9.40
CA THR A 35 2.62 -11.55 -9.94
C THR A 35 1.42 -11.67 -9.02
N PHE A 36 0.84 -10.54 -8.66
CA PHE A 36 -0.25 -10.47 -7.69
C PHE A 36 -1.57 -10.12 -8.36
N ASP A 37 -2.64 -10.69 -7.85
CA ASP A 37 -4.01 -10.35 -8.22
C ASP A 37 -4.47 -9.09 -7.50
N MET A 38 -3.98 -8.87 -6.27
CA MET A 38 -4.36 -7.74 -5.44
C MET A 38 -3.18 -7.34 -4.54
N VAL A 39 -2.99 -6.05 -4.39
CA VAL A 39 -2.05 -5.47 -3.43
C VAL A 39 -2.80 -4.49 -2.54
N PHE A 40 -2.60 -4.59 -1.23
CA PHE A 40 -3.14 -3.65 -0.26
C PHE A 40 -1.98 -2.86 0.35
N ILE A 41 -2.04 -1.53 0.19
CA ILE A 41 -1.01 -0.64 0.72
C ILE A 41 -1.53 -0.01 2.01
N ASP A 42 -0.89 -0.35 3.13
CA ASP A 42 -1.13 0.23 4.44
C ASP A 42 0.21 0.39 5.13
N ALA A 43 0.93 1.44 4.79
CA ALA A 43 2.31 1.66 5.18
C ALA A 43 2.55 3.12 5.54
N ASP A 44 3.81 3.55 5.59
CA ASP A 44 4.18 4.94 5.80
C ASP A 44 3.61 5.80 4.67
N LYS A 45 2.73 6.73 5.03
CA LYS A 45 2.00 7.56 4.07
C LYS A 45 2.94 8.44 3.23
N ARG A 46 4.11 8.79 3.77
CA ARG A 46 5.12 9.55 3.03
C ARG A 46 5.63 8.81 1.80
N LEU A 47 5.53 7.49 1.79
CA LEU A 47 6.08 6.61 0.76
C LEU A 47 5.03 5.95 -0.12
N TYR A 48 3.76 6.35 -0.01
CA TYR A 48 2.67 5.73 -0.78
C TYR A 48 2.93 5.79 -2.29
N SER A 49 3.43 6.92 -2.78
CA SER A 49 3.74 7.09 -4.20
C SER A 49 4.82 6.11 -4.67
N GLU A 50 5.86 5.94 -3.85
CA GLU A 50 6.96 5.01 -4.13
C GLU A 50 6.50 3.55 -4.08
N TYR A 51 5.67 3.19 -3.10
CA TYR A 51 5.11 1.84 -3.03
C TYR A 51 4.23 1.53 -4.24
N TYR A 52 3.42 2.50 -4.65
CA TYR A 52 2.58 2.36 -5.84
C TYR A 52 3.41 2.04 -7.08
N ASP A 53 4.46 2.82 -7.33
CA ASP A 53 5.35 2.60 -8.47
C ASP A 53 6.04 1.24 -8.40
N LEU A 54 6.38 0.80 -7.20
CA LEU A 54 7.10 -0.44 -6.96
C LEU A 54 6.21 -1.65 -7.22
N VAL A 55 4.96 -1.62 -6.76
CA VAL A 55 4.05 -2.76 -6.88
C VAL A 55 3.28 -2.80 -8.19
N PHE A 56 3.13 -1.68 -8.87
CA PHE A 56 2.32 -1.59 -10.08
C PHE A 56 2.68 -2.67 -11.12
N PRO A 57 3.97 -2.85 -11.48
CA PRO A 57 4.33 -3.86 -12.47
C PRO A 57 4.15 -5.29 -11.98
N MET A 58 3.94 -5.49 -10.68
CA MET A 58 3.75 -6.81 -10.09
C MET A 58 2.28 -7.22 -10.03
N VAL A 59 1.35 -6.32 -10.35
CA VAL A 59 -0.08 -6.60 -10.37
C VAL A 59 -0.50 -6.94 -11.80
N ARG A 60 -1.19 -8.07 -11.96
CA ARG A 60 -1.64 -8.50 -13.28
C ARG A 60 -2.67 -7.52 -13.86
N PRO A 61 -2.81 -7.44 -15.20
CA PRO A 61 -3.91 -6.69 -15.81
C PRO A 61 -5.26 -7.18 -15.28
N GLY A 62 -6.14 -6.23 -14.89
CA GLY A 62 -7.40 -6.55 -14.24
C GLY A 62 -7.30 -6.76 -12.74
N GLY A 63 -6.09 -6.72 -12.18
CA GLY A 63 -5.89 -6.81 -10.74
C GLY A 63 -6.23 -5.51 -10.01
N LEU A 64 -6.11 -5.52 -8.68
CA LEU A 64 -6.50 -4.41 -7.83
C LEU A 64 -5.33 -3.91 -7.01
N ILE A 65 -5.23 -2.60 -6.85
CA ILE A 65 -4.37 -1.96 -5.86
C ILE A 65 -5.27 -1.17 -4.92
N LEU A 66 -5.25 -1.52 -3.64
CA LEU A 66 -6.02 -0.87 -2.59
C LEU A 66 -5.06 -0.06 -1.72
N ALA A 67 -5.40 1.19 -1.45
CA ALA A 67 -4.60 2.04 -0.57
C ALA A 67 -5.50 2.57 0.54
N ASP A 68 -5.08 2.34 1.78
CA ASP A 68 -5.85 2.74 2.95
C ASP A 68 -5.57 4.18 3.33
N ASN A 69 -6.55 4.82 3.97
CA ASN A 69 -6.44 6.17 4.53
C ASN A 69 -6.08 7.26 3.53
N THR A 70 -6.51 7.14 2.27
CA THR A 70 -6.20 8.15 1.25
C THR A 70 -6.91 9.49 1.49
N LEU A 71 -8.00 9.51 2.27
CA LEU A 71 -8.65 10.74 2.71
C LEU A 71 -8.03 11.31 3.99
N TRP A 72 -7.26 10.49 4.72
CA TRP A 72 -6.47 10.87 5.89
C TRP A 72 -7.30 11.68 6.90
N ASP A 73 -8.45 11.15 7.33
CA ASP A 73 -9.40 11.80 8.27
C ASP A 73 -9.83 13.20 7.78
N GLY A 74 -9.91 13.40 6.46
CA GLY A 74 -10.29 14.67 5.87
C GLY A 74 -9.17 15.68 5.70
N LYS A 75 -7.96 15.39 6.15
CA LYS A 75 -6.83 16.33 6.03
C LYS A 75 -6.47 16.69 4.60
N VAL A 76 -6.82 15.83 3.63
CA VAL A 76 -6.53 16.08 2.22
C VAL A 76 -7.32 17.26 1.64
N VAL A 77 -8.39 17.71 2.32
CA VAL A 77 -9.18 18.88 1.94
C VAL A 77 -8.84 20.12 2.77
N GLU A 78 -7.93 19.99 3.74
CA GLU A 78 -7.44 21.09 4.57
C GLU A 78 -6.16 21.68 3.98
N GLU A 79 -5.82 22.89 4.42
CA GLU A 79 -4.53 23.48 4.07
C GLU A 79 -3.41 22.68 4.74
N VAL A 80 -2.46 22.18 3.95
CA VAL A 80 -1.39 21.31 4.45
C VAL A 80 -0.31 22.14 5.12
N HIS A 81 -0.01 21.84 6.38
CA HIS A 81 1.10 22.45 7.09
C HIS A 81 2.43 22.00 6.44
N PRO A 82 3.40 22.90 6.24
CA PRO A 82 4.67 22.54 5.57
C PRO A 82 5.44 21.40 6.23
N SER A 83 5.26 21.17 7.54
CA SER A 83 5.92 20.07 8.25
C SER A 83 5.15 18.76 8.23
N ASP A 84 3.92 18.73 7.72
CA ASP A 84 3.09 17.51 7.68
C ASP A 84 3.45 16.66 6.46
N LYS A 85 4.54 15.88 6.61
CA LYS A 85 5.04 15.03 5.52
C LYS A 85 4.10 13.86 5.21
N GLN A 86 3.34 13.37 6.19
CA GLN A 86 2.40 12.28 5.99
C GLN A 86 1.27 12.72 5.06
N THR A 87 0.65 13.86 5.33
CA THR A 87 -0.40 14.39 4.49
C THR A 87 0.12 14.75 3.09
N LYS A 88 1.31 15.32 3.00
CA LYS A 88 1.94 15.61 1.71
C LYS A 88 2.15 14.35 0.89
N GLY A 89 2.60 13.27 1.52
CA GLY A 89 2.80 11.99 0.84
C GLY A 89 1.51 11.45 0.25
N ILE A 90 0.40 11.54 1.00
CA ILE A 90 -0.90 11.11 0.51
C ILE A 90 -1.38 12.00 -0.64
N LEU A 91 -1.20 13.30 -0.57
CA LEU A 91 -1.58 14.21 -1.65
C LEU A 91 -0.80 13.92 -2.92
N VAL A 92 0.49 13.64 -2.81
CA VAL A 92 1.33 13.26 -3.96
C VAL A 92 0.80 11.95 -4.56
N PHE A 93 0.51 10.97 -3.72
CA PHE A 93 -0.04 9.69 -4.17
C PHE A 93 -1.39 9.88 -4.87
N ASN A 94 -2.32 10.63 -4.26
CA ASN A 94 -3.64 10.85 -4.83
C ASN A 94 -3.56 11.52 -6.20
N GLU A 95 -2.68 12.52 -6.35
CA GLU A 95 -2.49 13.20 -7.62
C GLU A 95 -1.87 12.27 -8.66
N LYS A 96 -0.88 11.48 -8.28
CA LYS A 96 -0.26 10.50 -9.17
C LYS A 96 -1.30 9.52 -9.72
N VAL A 97 -2.14 8.95 -8.85
CA VAL A 97 -3.18 8.01 -9.27
C VAL A 97 -4.22 8.69 -10.15
N LYS A 98 -4.61 9.91 -9.82
CA LYS A 98 -5.55 10.70 -10.61
C LYS A 98 -5.07 10.88 -12.04
N GLN A 99 -3.77 11.09 -12.23
CA GLN A 99 -3.16 11.32 -13.54
C GLN A 99 -2.81 10.02 -14.27
N ASP A 100 -2.91 8.88 -13.61
CA ASP A 100 -2.51 7.58 -14.20
C ASP A 100 -3.65 7.01 -15.03
N ASP A 101 -3.51 7.08 -16.35
CA ASP A 101 -4.51 6.59 -17.31
C ASP A 101 -4.54 5.06 -17.40
N ARG A 102 -3.56 4.37 -16.81
CA ARG A 102 -3.47 2.91 -16.84
C ARG A 102 -4.44 2.23 -15.89
N VAL A 103 -5.08 2.99 -14.98
CA VAL A 103 -5.95 2.45 -13.94
C VAL A 103 -7.30 3.15 -13.93
N GLU A 104 -8.34 2.42 -13.52
CA GLU A 104 -9.61 3.00 -13.13
C GLU A 104 -9.57 3.28 -11.63
N LYS A 105 -10.21 4.35 -11.17
CA LYS A 105 -10.10 4.83 -9.79
C LYS A 105 -11.47 4.88 -9.15
N VAL A 106 -11.55 4.38 -7.91
CA VAL A 106 -12.75 4.45 -7.08
C VAL A 106 -12.33 4.78 -5.65
N ILE A 107 -13.06 5.67 -5.00
CA ILE A 107 -12.90 5.96 -3.58
C ILE A 107 -14.04 5.27 -2.84
N LEU A 108 -13.69 4.41 -1.88
CA LEU A 108 -14.66 3.73 -1.03
C LEU A 108 -14.72 4.43 0.32
N PHE A 109 -15.93 4.81 0.72
CA PHE A 109 -16.17 5.40 2.03
C PHE A 109 -16.59 4.30 2.99
N THR A 110 -15.91 4.21 4.12
CA THR A 110 -16.21 3.21 5.16
C THR A 110 -16.60 3.86 6.47
#